data_aa706188b0319390213cda5543fbe880
#
_entry.id   aa706188b0319390213cda5543fbe880
#
_cell.length_a   1.000
_cell.length_b   1.000
_cell.length_c   1.000
_cell.angle_alpha   90.00
_cell.angle_beta   90.00
_cell.angle_gamma   90.00
#
_symmetry.space_group_name_H-M   'P 1'
#
loop_
_entity.id
_entity.type
_entity.pdbx_description
1 polymer ?
#
loop_
_entity_poly.entity_id
_entity_poly.type
_entity_poly.pdbx_seq_one_letter_code
_entity_poly.pdbx_strand_id
1 'polypeptide(L)'
;MKNLLKTALLLLVVLAMAVPASAAVDLSKIVVLGASVDSGFLDGCWVKHGQIDAWPAIFARQAGSDFQQPLLDEPGVGSSKGCMILKDLAPTFDYALSVPKPLNLTLARPYNNLAIPGYLAASATNCVTATAAPPCNNPLIDLVLRGSGATTLQQAASLKPTFVIIGVFGNEALGAATSGTVIDGVTLPPTAVYAASYKTIVDTMKAAQGGTGVGVVATIPDISTLAYFTAVSPIIGVNAGVPIYVLGSTGCASGVPVCSVPPGTLVPFPMATLMKTGYGIPCAVAPYPNCNKPLPDNGDAATGMPGLLYPSEVSLLKTRINDYNSQIQTLATADGYKVFDTSALIAGITSTGRDFGGMTITGKYLQGGFFSYDGVHPTQIGYAIVANDFINFVNANYGASVPQVDMSVYLFGGNSTGYPLGLPVNQGDVLNYGAAYWTPETLKTWPGLFGVDLRHLPLPEGVEEGPVVPERRGVEVQ
;
A
#
# COMPACT_ATOMS: atom_id res chain seq x y z
N MET A 1 21.30 -33.20 57.41
CA MET A 1 19.95 -32.95 56.82
C MET A 1 19.73 -31.51 56.32
N LYS A 2 20.02 -30.46 57.13
CA LYS A 2 19.76 -29.06 56.68
C LYS A 2 20.63 -28.63 55.47
N ASN A 3 21.82 -29.12 55.27
CA ASN A 3 22.69 -28.77 54.14
C ASN A 3 22.27 -29.53 52.84
N LEU A 4 21.84 -30.78 52.95
CA LEU A 4 21.27 -31.54 51.80
C LEU A 4 19.99 -30.89 51.25
N LEU A 5 19.13 -30.39 52.15
CA LEU A 5 17.89 -29.68 51.74
C LEU A 5 18.18 -28.39 51.02
N LYS A 6 19.20 -27.61 51.45
CA LYS A 6 19.62 -26.38 50.79
C LYS A 6 20.22 -26.67 49.40
N THR A 7 21.03 -27.73 49.28
CA THR A 7 21.63 -28.09 47.97
C THR A 7 20.57 -28.62 47.01
N ALA A 8 19.59 -29.42 47.49
CA ALA A 8 18.48 -29.86 46.67
C ALA A 8 17.56 -28.71 46.23
N LEU A 9 17.33 -27.71 47.10
CA LEU A 9 16.54 -26.51 46.75
C LEU A 9 17.28 -25.64 45.74
N LEU A 10 18.60 -25.49 45.84
CA LEU A 10 19.41 -24.76 44.88
C LEU A 10 19.44 -25.45 43.51
N LEU A 11 19.54 -26.79 43.47
CA LEU A 11 19.43 -27.56 42.21
C LEU A 11 18.07 -27.45 41.58
N LEU A 12 16.99 -27.46 42.37
CA LEU A 12 15.63 -27.30 41.87
C LEU A 12 15.39 -25.87 41.26
N VAL A 13 15.98 -24.85 41.91
CA VAL A 13 15.90 -23.46 41.40
C VAL A 13 16.70 -23.30 40.10
N VAL A 14 17.86 -23.95 39.98
CA VAL A 14 18.68 -23.92 38.76
C VAL A 14 18.00 -24.71 37.62
N LEU A 15 17.33 -25.86 37.92
CA LEU A 15 16.54 -26.58 36.92
C LEU A 15 15.27 -25.85 36.52
N ALA A 16 14.65 -25.06 37.41
CA ALA A 16 13.47 -24.24 37.09
C ALA A 16 13.80 -23.00 36.23
N MET A 17 15.08 -22.59 36.17
CA MET A 17 15.51 -21.50 35.31
C MET A 17 16.04 -21.95 33.93
N ALA A 18 16.13 -23.25 33.68
CA ALA A 18 16.37 -23.78 32.36
C ALA A 18 15.06 -23.74 31.55
N VAL A 19 14.54 -22.54 31.29
CA VAL A 19 13.62 -22.34 30.17
C VAL A 19 14.42 -22.78 28.95
N PRO A 20 13.96 -23.80 28.18
CA PRO A 20 14.64 -24.13 26.94
C PRO A 20 14.72 -22.86 26.12
N ALA A 21 15.92 -22.38 25.87
CA ALA A 21 16.13 -21.32 24.92
C ALA A 21 15.51 -21.83 23.61
N SER A 22 14.33 -21.36 23.26
CA SER A 22 13.74 -21.63 21.95
C SER A 22 14.84 -21.25 20.95
N ALA A 23 15.24 -22.20 20.11
CA ALA A 23 16.21 -21.89 19.08
C ALA A 23 15.68 -20.69 18.29
N ALA A 24 16.50 -19.67 18.15
CA ALA A 24 16.12 -18.48 17.37
C ALA A 24 15.68 -18.91 15.97
N VAL A 25 14.64 -18.28 15.45
CA VAL A 25 14.15 -18.60 14.11
C VAL A 25 15.25 -18.42 13.06
N ASP A 26 15.32 -19.35 12.12
CA ASP A 26 16.25 -19.26 10.99
C ASP A 26 15.74 -18.28 9.94
N LEU A 27 16.39 -17.11 9.84
CA LEU A 27 16.10 -16.05 8.88
C LEU A 27 17.07 -16.04 7.69
N SER A 28 17.87 -17.10 7.51
CA SER A 28 18.87 -17.15 6.44
C SER A 28 18.28 -17.17 5.04
N LYS A 29 17.05 -17.69 4.89
CA LYS A 29 16.35 -17.76 3.60
C LYS A 29 14.91 -17.29 3.73
N ILE A 30 14.73 -15.98 3.62
CA ILE A 30 13.43 -15.32 3.61
C ILE A 30 12.87 -15.35 2.19
N VAL A 31 11.59 -15.73 2.03
CA VAL A 31 10.86 -15.69 0.76
C VAL A 31 9.54 -14.97 0.98
N VAL A 32 9.17 -14.12 0.03
CA VAL A 32 7.97 -13.28 0.07
C VAL A 32 7.05 -13.60 -1.10
N LEU A 33 5.79 -13.83 -0.80
CA LEU A 33 4.66 -13.81 -1.73
C LEU A 33 3.75 -12.65 -1.34
N GLY A 34 3.19 -11.95 -2.31
CA GLY A 34 2.36 -10.79 -2.02
C GLY A 34 2.05 -9.95 -3.26
N ALA A 35 1.70 -8.70 -3.02
CA ALA A 35 1.30 -7.78 -4.06
C ALA A 35 2.15 -6.49 -4.05
N SER A 36 1.58 -5.37 -4.50
CA SER A 36 2.29 -4.12 -4.70
C SER A 36 2.98 -3.57 -3.45
N VAL A 37 2.29 -3.59 -2.31
CA VAL A 37 2.83 -3.07 -1.04
C VAL A 37 4.02 -3.90 -0.53
N ASP A 38 4.07 -5.18 -0.88
CA ASP A 38 5.14 -6.09 -0.49
C ASP A 38 6.32 -6.03 -1.45
N SER A 39 6.08 -5.54 -2.67
CA SER A 39 7.10 -5.38 -3.72
C SER A 39 7.76 -4.00 -3.74
N GLY A 40 7.30 -3.06 -2.92
CA GLY A 40 7.81 -1.69 -2.86
C GLY A 40 7.28 -0.79 -3.96
N PHE A 41 6.03 -1.00 -4.40
CA PHE A 41 5.35 -0.07 -5.29
C PHE A 41 5.04 1.23 -4.53
N LEU A 42 5.30 2.37 -5.15
CA LEU A 42 5.00 3.69 -4.59
C LEU A 42 4.88 4.71 -5.73
N ASP A 43 4.22 5.83 -5.49
CA ASP A 43 4.06 6.91 -6.47
C ASP A 43 3.49 6.46 -7.82
N GLY A 44 2.63 5.43 -7.79
CA GLY A 44 2.03 4.86 -8.99
C GLY A 44 2.98 4.05 -9.85
N CYS A 45 4.18 3.68 -9.37
CA CYS A 45 5.13 2.91 -10.13
C CYS A 45 5.94 1.89 -9.31
N TRP A 46 6.55 0.95 -10.01
CA TRP A 46 7.45 -0.05 -9.47
C TRP A 46 8.87 0.26 -9.95
N VAL A 47 9.72 0.63 -9.01
CA VAL A 47 11.04 1.21 -9.27
C VAL A 47 12.02 0.86 -8.18
N LYS A 48 13.30 0.83 -8.49
CA LYS A 48 14.38 0.37 -7.60
C LYS A 48 14.35 1.02 -6.22
N HIS A 49 14.20 2.35 -6.14
CA HIS A 49 14.23 3.03 -4.85
C HIS A 49 13.07 2.62 -3.93
N GLY A 50 11.88 2.34 -4.49
CA GLY A 50 10.77 1.75 -3.73
C GLY A 50 11.02 0.29 -3.38
N GLN A 51 11.55 -0.49 -4.33
CA GLN A 51 11.79 -1.92 -4.15
C GLN A 51 12.82 -2.22 -3.06
N ILE A 52 13.91 -1.45 -2.98
CA ILE A 52 14.93 -1.65 -1.94
C ILE A 52 14.47 -1.22 -0.54
N ASP A 53 13.49 -0.33 -0.47
CA ASP A 53 12.87 0.13 0.77
C ASP A 53 11.48 -0.45 1.01
N ALA A 54 11.05 -1.46 0.21
CA ALA A 54 9.90 -2.28 0.56
C ALA A 54 10.06 -2.87 1.96
N TRP A 55 9.00 -2.90 2.77
CA TRP A 55 9.07 -3.37 4.14
C TRP A 55 9.67 -4.78 4.31
N PRO A 56 9.42 -5.77 3.40
CA PRO A 56 10.07 -7.06 3.51
C PRO A 56 11.56 -7.01 3.14
N ALA A 57 11.95 -6.11 2.21
CA ALA A 57 13.35 -5.91 1.85
C ALA A 57 14.15 -5.26 2.98
N ILE A 58 13.55 -4.29 3.67
CA ILE A 58 14.12 -3.69 4.90
C ILE A 58 14.30 -4.79 5.95
N PHE A 59 13.26 -5.57 6.23
CA PHE A 59 13.34 -6.67 7.20
C PHE A 59 14.45 -7.67 6.87
N ALA A 60 14.52 -8.14 5.61
CA ALA A 60 15.54 -9.09 5.18
C ALA A 60 16.97 -8.52 5.30
N ARG A 61 17.15 -7.23 4.99
CA ARG A 61 18.43 -6.53 5.15
C ARG A 61 18.83 -6.45 6.61
N GLN A 62 17.92 -6.10 7.51
CA GLN A 62 18.16 -6.04 8.95
C GLN A 62 18.42 -7.42 9.56
N ALA A 63 17.83 -8.47 8.99
CA ALA A 63 18.07 -9.86 9.36
C ALA A 63 19.38 -10.43 8.77
N GLY A 64 20.08 -9.70 7.89
CA GLY A 64 21.31 -10.18 7.23
C GLY A 64 21.06 -11.28 6.20
N SER A 65 19.85 -11.40 5.64
CA SER A 65 19.49 -12.42 4.66
C SER A 65 19.91 -12.02 3.24
N ASP A 66 20.38 -12.99 2.42
CA ASP A 66 20.53 -12.78 0.97
C ASP A 66 19.15 -12.70 0.33
N PHE A 67 18.73 -11.48 0.00
CA PHE A 67 17.39 -11.19 -0.44
C PHE A 67 17.40 -10.55 -1.83
N GLN A 68 17.08 -11.33 -2.85
CA GLN A 68 17.07 -10.90 -4.23
C GLN A 68 15.65 -10.52 -4.68
N GLN A 69 15.55 -9.46 -5.45
CA GLN A 69 14.29 -8.88 -5.94
C GLN A 69 14.39 -8.60 -7.44
N PRO A 70 13.25 -8.54 -8.16
CA PRO A 70 13.20 -8.12 -9.57
C PRO A 70 13.36 -6.60 -9.67
N LEU A 71 14.59 -6.10 -9.54
CA LEU A 71 14.88 -4.66 -9.51
C LEU A 71 14.69 -4.00 -10.88
N LEU A 72 14.08 -2.84 -10.89
CA LEU A 72 13.85 -2.00 -12.06
C LEU A 72 14.55 -0.66 -11.90
N ASP A 73 15.36 -0.28 -12.90
CA ASP A 73 16.00 1.04 -12.92
C ASP A 73 14.98 2.18 -13.07
N GLU A 74 15.41 3.39 -12.76
CA GLU A 74 14.59 4.59 -12.96
C GLU A 74 14.24 4.78 -14.46
N PRO A 75 13.05 5.24 -14.80
CA PRO A 75 11.98 5.74 -13.94
C PRO A 75 10.97 4.68 -13.47
N GLY A 76 11.29 3.39 -13.58
CA GLY A 76 10.40 2.32 -13.15
C GLY A 76 9.27 1.98 -14.14
N VAL A 77 8.42 1.03 -13.74
CA VAL A 77 7.23 0.60 -14.47
C VAL A 77 6.01 0.88 -13.61
N GLY A 78 5.03 1.56 -14.15
CA GLY A 78 3.82 1.90 -13.41
C GLY A 78 2.60 1.96 -14.30
N SER A 79 1.89 3.06 -14.21
CA SER A 79 0.83 3.37 -15.15
C SER A 79 1.44 3.67 -16.54
N SER A 80 0.59 3.72 -17.56
CA SER A 80 1.01 4.14 -18.91
C SER A 80 1.63 5.55 -18.96
N LYS A 81 1.63 6.26 -17.84
CA LYS A 81 2.13 7.63 -17.69
C LYS A 81 3.42 7.73 -16.86
N GLY A 82 4.02 6.61 -16.46
CA GLY A 82 5.24 6.60 -15.61
C GLY A 82 4.98 6.72 -14.13
N CYS A 83 5.99 7.14 -13.37
CA CYS A 83 5.88 7.41 -11.93
C CYS A 83 5.37 8.83 -11.67
N MET A 84 4.67 9.01 -10.57
CA MET A 84 4.30 10.34 -10.10
C MET A 84 5.48 11.02 -9.45
N ILE A 85 5.65 12.30 -9.72
CA ILE A 85 6.62 13.18 -9.05
C ILE A 85 5.90 14.39 -8.50
N LEU A 86 6.53 15.08 -7.56
CA LEU A 86 6.05 16.37 -7.10
C LEU A 86 6.66 17.47 -7.99
N LYS A 87 5.86 18.00 -8.91
CA LYS A 87 6.24 19.10 -9.78
C LYS A 87 5.43 20.35 -9.44
N ASP A 88 6.10 21.48 -9.23
CA ASP A 88 5.44 22.74 -8.83
C ASP A 88 4.52 22.56 -7.61
N LEU A 89 5.00 21.80 -6.62
CA LEU A 89 4.29 21.41 -5.41
C LEU A 89 3.01 20.57 -5.65
N ALA A 90 2.85 19.99 -6.84
CA ALA A 90 1.75 19.09 -7.16
C ALA A 90 2.25 17.70 -7.56
N PRO A 91 1.65 16.63 -7.05
CA PRO A 91 1.85 15.31 -7.59
C PRO A 91 1.41 15.28 -9.06
N THR A 92 2.32 14.88 -9.93
CA THR A 92 2.07 14.75 -11.37
C THR A 92 2.81 13.50 -11.89
N PHE A 93 2.42 12.99 -13.05
CA PHE A 93 3.20 11.94 -13.70
C PHE A 93 4.42 12.53 -14.38
N ASP A 94 5.57 11.89 -14.15
CA ASP A 94 6.75 12.14 -14.97
C ASP A 94 6.57 11.37 -16.28
N TYR A 95 6.56 12.12 -17.37
CA TYR A 95 6.51 11.55 -18.71
C TYR A 95 7.93 11.26 -19.25
N ALA A 96 8.92 11.11 -18.38
CA ALA A 96 10.27 10.74 -18.78
C ALA A 96 10.25 9.45 -19.59
N LEU A 97 10.75 9.54 -20.81
CA LEU A 97 10.53 8.59 -21.90
C LEU A 97 11.54 7.44 -21.92
N SER A 98 12.29 7.20 -20.85
CA SER A 98 13.20 6.05 -20.82
C SER A 98 12.44 4.78 -20.45
N VAL A 99 12.65 3.73 -21.22
CA VAL A 99 12.16 2.39 -20.89
C VAL A 99 12.98 1.89 -19.71
N PRO A 100 12.36 1.56 -18.56
CA PRO A 100 13.07 1.06 -17.41
C PRO A 100 13.76 -0.25 -17.73
N LYS A 101 14.98 -0.42 -17.23
CA LYS A 101 15.76 -1.64 -17.45
C LYS A 101 15.67 -2.54 -16.21
N PRO A 102 15.28 -3.79 -16.38
CA PRO A 102 15.46 -4.77 -15.33
C PRO A 102 16.94 -4.99 -15.05
N LEU A 103 17.35 -4.89 -13.79
CA LEU A 103 18.76 -4.86 -13.40
C LEU A 103 19.34 -6.26 -13.15
N ASN A 104 18.52 -7.25 -12.82
CA ASN A 104 18.98 -8.57 -12.39
C ASN A 104 18.19 -9.74 -13.02
N LEU A 105 17.78 -9.60 -14.27
CA LEU A 105 17.08 -10.66 -15.03
C LEU A 105 17.86 -11.97 -15.14
N THR A 106 19.21 -11.90 -15.11
CA THR A 106 20.10 -13.04 -15.28
C THR A 106 20.35 -13.83 -14.00
N LEU A 107 19.69 -13.49 -12.88
CA LEU A 107 19.79 -14.26 -11.65
C LEU A 107 19.41 -15.73 -11.92
N ALA A 108 20.32 -16.67 -11.62
CA ALA A 108 20.16 -18.09 -11.99
C ALA A 108 19.10 -18.84 -11.17
N ARG A 109 18.59 -18.26 -10.09
CA ARG A 109 17.55 -18.81 -9.21
C ARG A 109 16.32 -17.90 -9.16
N PRO A 110 15.18 -18.35 -8.63
CA PRO A 110 14.05 -17.47 -8.36
C PRO A 110 14.42 -16.29 -7.44
N TYR A 111 13.69 -15.19 -7.57
CA TYR A 111 13.82 -14.09 -6.60
C TYR A 111 13.31 -14.51 -5.23
N ASN A 112 13.81 -13.88 -4.19
CA ASN A 112 13.29 -14.03 -2.82
C ASN A 112 11.98 -13.26 -2.64
N ASN A 113 11.90 -12.06 -3.21
CA ASN A 113 10.65 -11.32 -3.29
C ASN A 113 9.95 -11.63 -4.62
N LEU A 114 8.86 -12.38 -4.53
CA LEU A 114 8.00 -12.77 -5.65
C LEU A 114 6.66 -12.03 -5.63
N ALA A 115 6.57 -10.96 -4.83
CA ALA A 115 5.41 -10.08 -4.83
C ALA A 115 5.35 -9.26 -6.13
N ILE A 116 4.15 -9.17 -6.70
CA ILE A 116 3.90 -8.49 -7.99
C ILE A 116 2.82 -7.43 -7.81
N PRO A 117 3.04 -6.17 -8.22
CA PRO A 117 1.99 -5.15 -8.19
C PRO A 117 0.73 -5.62 -8.91
N GLY A 118 -0.44 -5.40 -8.30
CA GLY A 118 -1.73 -5.82 -8.87
C GLY A 118 -2.07 -7.31 -8.72
N TYR A 119 -1.24 -8.11 -8.03
CA TYR A 119 -1.44 -9.55 -7.92
C TYR A 119 -2.62 -9.89 -7.02
N LEU A 120 -3.42 -10.85 -7.46
CA LEU A 120 -4.47 -11.50 -6.67
C LEU A 120 -3.92 -12.77 -6.02
N ALA A 121 -4.57 -13.27 -4.97
CA ALA A 121 -4.25 -14.57 -4.41
C ALA A 121 -4.35 -15.69 -5.48
N ALA A 122 -5.37 -15.61 -6.36
CA ALA A 122 -5.52 -16.52 -7.49
C ALA A 122 -4.40 -16.41 -8.52
N SER A 123 -3.81 -15.22 -8.71
CA SER A 123 -2.69 -15.04 -9.64
C SER A 123 -1.46 -15.81 -9.17
N ALA A 124 -1.17 -15.77 -7.86
CA ALA A 124 -0.01 -16.46 -7.29
C ALA A 124 -0.05 -17.99 -7.48
N THR A 125 -1.25 -18.56 -7.57
CA THR A 125 -1.46 -20.01 -7.71
C THR A 125 -1.59 -20.48 -9.17
N ASN A 126 -2.02 -19.60 -10.08
CA ASN A 126 -2.43 -20.01 -11.43
C ASN A 126 -1.57 -19.43 -12.56
N CYS A 127 -0.92 -18.28 -12.36
CA CYS A 127 -0.27 -17.58 -13.46
C CYS A 127 1.18 -18.03 -13.65
N VAL A 128 1.48 -18.56 -14.82
CA VAL A 128 2.84 -18.95 -15.26
C VAL A 128 3.41 -17.97 -16.30
N THR A 129 2.56 -17.15 -16.89
CA THR A 129 2.89 -16.08 -17.84
C THR A 129 1.73 -15.07 -17.88
N ALA A 130 1.99 -13.87 -18.36
CA ALA A 130 0.95 -12.88 -18.60
C ALA A 130 0.02 -13.34 -19.74
N THR A 131 -1.29 -13.07 -19.57
CA THR A 131 -2.33 -13.36 -20.58
C THR A 131 -3.26 -12.16 -20.73
N ALA A 132 -4.17 -12.19 -21.71
CA ALA A 132 -5.17 -11.14 -21.86
C ALA A 132 -6.32 -11.23 -20.86
N ALA A 133 -6.46 -12.37 -20.14
CA ALA A 133 -7.59 -12.63 -19.25
C ALA A 133 -7.17 -12.67 -17.78
N PRO A 134 -8.03 -12.18 -16.84
CA PRO A 134 -7.84 -12.37 -15.41
C PRO A 134 -7.79 -13.87 -15.03
N PRO A 135 -7.05 -14.23 -13.96
CA PRO A 135 -6.28 -13.37 -13.06
C PRO A 135 -4.86 -13.07 -13.56
N CYS A 136 -4.51 -13.41 -14.79
CA CYS A 136 -3.15 -13.34 -15.32
C CYS A 136 -2.92 -12.17 -16.30
N ASN A 137 -3.83 -11.21 -16.36
CA ASN A 137 -3.77 -10.05 -17.25
C ASN A 137 -2.82 -8.92 -16.76
N ASN A 138 -1.68 -9.31 -16.23
CA ASN A 138 -0.69 -8.40 -15.67
C ASN A 138 0.69 -8.63 -16.33
N PRO A 139 1.22 -7.68 -17.12
CA PRO A 139 2.49 -7.85 -17.84
C PRO A 139 3.71 -7.99 -16.91
N LEU A 140 3.62 -7.55 -15.64
CA LEU A 140 4.72 -7.68 -14.68
C LEU A 140 4.97 -9.14 -14.27
N ILE A 141 4.04 -10.04 -14.55
CA ILE A 141 4.19 -11.48 -14.32
C ILE A 141 5.43 -12.01 -15.06
N ASP A 142 5.57 -11.70 -16.35
CA ASP A 142 6.67 -12.23 -17.16
C ASP A 142 8.03 -11.69 -16.72
N LEU A 143 8.07 -10.46 -16.19
CA LEU A 143 9.28 -9.87 -15.61
C LEU A 143 9.76 -10.65 -14.38
N VAL A 144 8.85 -11.07 -13.51
CA VAL A 144 9.18 -11.80 -12.28
C VAL A 144 9.45 -13.27 -12.55
N LEU A 145 8.59 -13.91 -13.35
CA LEU A 145 8.68 -15.34 -13.63
C LEU A 145 9.77 -15.69 -14.66
N ARG A 146 10.14 -14.77 -15.52
CA ARG A 146 11.25 -14.90 -16.48
C ARG A 146 11.15 -16.12 -17.37
N GLY A 147 9.92 -16.46 -17.80
CA GLY A 147 9.66 -17.61 -18.68
C GLY A 147 9.94 -18.98 -18.06
N SER A 148 9.93 -19.09 -16.72
CA SER A 148 10.23 -20.34 -16.01
C SER A 148 9.20 -21.45 -16.21
N GLY A 149 7.99 -21.13 -16.67
CA GLY A 149 6.86 -22.05 -16.74
C GLY A 149 6.28 -22.44 -15.38
N ALA A 150 6.68 -21.74 -14.30
CA ALA A 150 6.23 -21.97 -12.93
C ALA A 150 5.56 -20.72 -12.37
N THR A 151 4.53 -20.89 -11.53
CA THR A 151 3.88 -19.78 -10.80
C THR A 151 4.81 -19.18 -9.76
N THR A 152 4.47 -17.98 -9.23
CA THR A 152 5.22 -17.38 -8.10
C THR A 152 5.24 -18.33 -6.90
N LEU A 153 4.12 -19.00 -6.63
CA LEU A 153 4.01 -19.97 -5.54
C LEU A 153 4.95 -21.17 -5.74
N GLN A 154 5.01 -21.74 -6.94
CA GLN A 154 5.92 -22.85 -7.26
C GLN A 154 7.39 -22.41 -7.17
N GLN A 155 7.72 -21.21 -7.64
CA GLN A 155 9.08 -20.66 -7.51
C GLN A 155 9.45 -20.44 -6.03
N ALA A 156 8.55 -19.86 -5.22
CA ALA A 156 8.75 -19.69 -3.79
C ALA A 156 9.01 -21.02 -3.08
N ALA A 157 8.19 -22.03 -3.36
CA ALA A 157 8.34 -23.37 -2.79
C ALA A 157 9.66 -24.03 -3.19
N SER A 158 10.12 -23.85 -4.45
CA SER A 158 11.38 -24.40 -4.93
C SER A 158 12.62 -23.88 -4.20
N LEU A 159 12.51 -22.68 -3.61
CA LEU A 159 13.57 -22.08 -2.80
C LEU A 159 13.75 -22.78 -1.43
N LYS A 160 12.78 -23.58 -0.99
CA LYS A 160 12.79 -24.22 0.34
C LYS A 160 13.12 -23.19 1.44
N PRO A 161 12.24 -22.20 1.67
CA PRO A 161 12.50 -21.11 2.59
C PRO A 161 12.59 -21.59 4.03
N THR A 162 13.44 -20.93 4.83
CA THR A 162 13.46 -21.10 6.29
C THR A 162 12.45 -20.19 6.96
N PHE A 163 12.10 -19.06 6.32
CA PHE A 163 11.11 -18.12 6.78
C PHE A 163 10.27 -17.59 5.61
N VAL A 164 8.95 -17.60 5.76
CA VAL A 164 8.00 -17.17 4.72
C VAL A 164 7.28 -15.91 5.17
N ILE A 165 7.15 -14.96 4.26
CA ILE A 165 6.26 -13.82 4.38
C ILE A 165 5.18 -13.97 3.30
N ILE A 166 3.92 -14.17 3.73
CA ILE A 166 2.76 -14.04 2.87
C ILE A 166 2.18 -12.66 3.14
N GLY A 167 2.49 -11.73 2.24
CA GLY A 167 2.14 -10.32 2.37
C GLY A 167 0.66 -10.03 2.10
N VAL A 168 0.36 -8.79 1.76
CA VAL A 168 -1.00 -8.32 1.61
C VAL A 168 -1.58 -8.72 0.25
N PHE A 169 -2.41 -9.75 0.21
CA PHE A 169 -3.24 -10.07 -0.95
C PHE A 169 -4.61 -9.40 -0.81
N GLY A 170 -4.71 -8.14 -1.20
CA GLY A 170 -5.91 -7.32 -1.04
C GLY A 170 -6.44 -6.71 -2.34
N ASN A 171 -5.84 -7.06 -3.48
CA ASN A 171 -6.24 -6.46 -4.76
C ASN A 171 -7.63 -6.92 -5.23
N GLU A 172 -8.14 -8.03 -4.72
CA GLU A 172 -9.53 -8.42 -4.91
C GLU A 172 -10.52 -7.34 -4.44
N ALA A 173 -10.23 -6.76 -3.28
CA ALA A 173 -11.05 -5.69 -2.70
C ALA A 173 -10.63 -4.30 -3.24
N LEU A 174 -9.32 -4.05 -3.38
CA LEU A 174 -8.80 -2.78 -3.89
C LEU A 174 -9.25 -2.54 -5.33
N GLY A 175 -9.23 -3.56 -6.20
CA GLY A 175 -9.69 -3.47 -7.58
C GLY A 175 -11.17 -3.09 -7.68
N ALA A 176 -12.02 -3.71 -6.86
CA ALA A 176 -13.44 -3.34 -6.79
C ALA A 176 -13.62 -1.89 -6.32
N ALA A 177 -12.91 -1.49 -5.26
CA ALA A 177 -13.00 -0.14 -4.71
C ALA A 177 -12.48 0.93 -5.68
N THR A 178 -11.32 0.72 -6.31
CA THR A 178 -10.73 1.69 -7.25
C THR A 178 -11.50 1.79 -8.56
N SER A 179 -12.22 0.74 -8.96
CA SER A 179 -13.14 0.82 -10.09
C SER A 179 -14.39 1.67 -9.79
N GLY A 180 -14.69 1.93 -8.50
CA GLY A 180 -15.92 2.59 -8.08
C GLY A 180 -17.17 1.77 -8.35
N THR A 181 -17.04 0.44 -8.41
CA THR A 181 -18.17 -0.47 -8.65
C THR A 181 -17.96 -1.73 -7.79
N VAL A 182 -18.55 -1.75 -6.61
CA VAL A 182 -18.42 -2.86 -5.65
C VAL A 182 -19.67 -3.74 -5.72
N ILE A 183 -19.60 -4.80 -6.51
CA ILE A 183 -20.70 -5.76 -6.72
C ILE A 183 -20.28 -7.12 -6.21
N ASP A 184 -21.06 -7.65 -5.25
CA ASP A 184 -20.82 -8.96 -4.65
C ASP A 184 -20.80 -10.08 -5.71
N GLY A 185 -19.77 -10.89 -5.67
CA GLY A 185 -19.58 -12.02 -6.60
C GLY A 185 -19.21 -11.63 -8.04
N VAL A 186 -19.12 -10.34 -8.36
CA VAL A 186 -18.80 -9.85 -9.71
C VAL A 186 -17.46 -9.10 -9.69
N THR A 187 -17.41 -7.89 -9.12
CA THR A 187 -16.18 -7.10 -8.99
C THR A 187 -15.45 -7.40 -7.67
N LEU A 188 -16.19 -7.85 -6.66
CA LEU A 188 -15.68 -8.25 -5.35
C LEU A 188 -15.86 -9.77 -5.17
N PRO A 189 -14.80 -10.59 -5.32
CA PRO A 189 -14.91 -12.05 -5.27
C PRO A 189 -15.53 -12.56 -3.96
N PRO A 190 -16.30 -13.67 -4.01
CA PRO A 190 -16.81 -14.32 -2.81
C PRO A 190 -15.68 -14.78 -1.88
N THR A 191 -15.93 -14.74 -0.57
CA THR A 191 -14.95 -15.16 0.45
C THR A 191 -14.43 -16.58 0.23
N ALA A 192 -15.27 -17.50 -0.23
CA ALA A 192 -14.87 -18.89 -0.49
C ALA A 192 -13.87 -19.00 -1.64
N VAL A 193 -13.99 -18.16 -2.68
CA VAL A 193 -13.05 -18.14 -3.83
C VAL A 193 -11.69 -17.63 -3.39
N TYR A 194 -11.66 -16.53 -2.61
CA TYR A 194 -10.44 -16.02 -2.01
C TYR A 194 -9.77 -17.05 -1.10
N ALA A 195 -10.54 -17.63 -0.18
CA ALA A 195 -10.05 -18.60 0.79
C ALA A 195 -9.45 -19.86 0.12
N ALA A 196 -10.01 -20.33 -0.99
CA ALA A 196 -9.47 -21.47 -1.72
C ALA A 196 -8.06 -21.20 -2.27
N SER A 197 -7.85 -20.05 -2.89
CA SER A 197 -6.53 -19.64 -3.39
C SER A 197 -5.55 -19.40 -2.24
N TYR A 198 -6.00 -18.72 -1.18
CA TYR A 198 -5.15 -18.42 -0.03
C TYR A 198 -4.75 -19.72 0.71
N LYS A 199 -5.67 -20.68 0.87
CA LYS A 199 -5.37 -22.01 1.42
C LYS A 199 -4.27 -22.71 0.61
N THR A 200 -4.36 -22.66 -0.72
CA THR A 200 -3.34 -23.26 -1.57
C THR A 200 -1.96 -22.62 -1.33
N ILE A 201 -1.91 -21.31 -1.09
CA ILE A 201 -0.66 -20.59 -0.80
C ILE A 201 -0.07 -21.08 0.52
N VAL A 202 -0.85 -21.05 1.62
CA VAL A 202 -0.32 -21.41 2.95
C VAL A 202 0.06 -22.89 3.04
N ASP A 203 -0.77 -23.81 2.51
CA ASP A 203 -0.48 -25.25 2.49
C ASP A 203 0.81 -25.56 1.71
N THR A 204 0.98 -24.95 0.53
CA THR A 204 2.15 -25.18 -0.31
C THR A 204 3.43 -24.67 0.35
N MET A 205 3.38 -23.50 0.96
CA MET A 205 4.55 -22.94 1.65
C MET A 205 4.90 -23.74 2.91
N LYS A 206 3.93 -24.20 3.67
CA LYS A 206 4.15 -25.14 4.79
C LYS A 206 4.82 -26.44 4.31
N ALA A 207 4.32 -27.02 3.24
CA ALA A 207 4.93 -28.22 2.67
C ALA A 207 6.38 -28.00 2.22
N ALA A 208 6.67 -26.83 1.61
CA ALA A 208 8.02 -26.45 1.20
C ALA A 208 8.99 -26.28 2.39
N GLN A 209 8.48 -26.02 3.58
CA GLN A 209 9.21 -25.94 4.86
C GLN A 209 9.22 -27.27 5.65
N GLY A 210 8.92 -28.38 5.02
CA GLY A 210 8.90 -29.71 5.67
C GLY A 210 7.73 -29.90 6.63
N GLY A 211 6.66 -29.14 6.49
CA GLY A 211 5.43 -29.27 7.26
C GLY A 211 5.35 -28.43 8.54
N THR A 212 6.31 -27.54 8.78
CA THR A 212 6.39 -26.78 10.04
C THR A 212 5.71 -25.41 10.00
N GLY A 213 5.54 -24.78 8.86
CA GLY A 213 4.89 -23.47 8.75
C GLY A 213 5.59 -22.36 9.58
N VAL A 214 6.79 -21.95 9.19
CA VAL A 214 7.55 -20.89 9.88
C VAL A 214 7.50 -19.61 9.09
N GLY A 215 6.85 -18.59 9.62
CA GLY A 215 6.71 -17.31 8.94
C GLY A 215 5.48 -16.52 9.38
N VAL A 216 5.21 -15.47 8.63
CA VAL A 216 4.17 -14.50 8.97
C VAL A 216 3.28 -14.27 7.76
N VAL A 217 1.97 -14.17 8.01
CA VAL A 217 0.99 -13.69 7.04
C VAL A 217 0.48 -12.31 7.44
N ALA A 218 0.20 -11.45 6.47
CA ALA A 218 -0.33 -10.11 6.70
C ALA A 218 -1.85 -10.06 6.44
N THR A 219 -2.58 -9.30 7.26
CA THR A 219 -4.01 -9.01 7.02
C THR A 219 -4.18 -7.92 5.95
N ILE A 220 -5.40 -7.77 5.43
CA ILE A 220 -5.77 -6.71 4.48
C ILE A 220 -6.26 -5.50 5.27
N PRO A 221 -5.72 -4.29 5.09
CA PRO A 221 -6.22 -3.10 5.75
C PRO A 221 -7.62 -2.69 5.24
N ASP A 222 -8.31 -1.86 6.00
CA ASP A 222 -9.56 -1.23 5.54
C ASP A 222 -9.26 -0.26 4.40
N ILE A 223 -9.51 -0.70 3.18
CA ILE A 223 -9.20 0.03 1.94
C ILE A 223 -9.95 1.37 1.88
N SER A 224 -11.13 1.48 2.49
CA SER A 224 -11.92 2.72 2.50
C SER A 224 -11.26 3.87 3.28
N THR A 225 -10.23 3.57 4.08
CA THR A 225 -9.47 4.57 4.87
C THR A 225 -8.21 5.07 4.17
N LEU A 226 -7.86 4.49 3.03
CA LEU A 226 -6.69 4.92 2.25
C LEU A 226 -6.85 6.36 1.75
N ALA A 227 -5.75 7.06 1.63
CA ALA A 227 -5.75 8.45 1.15
C ALA A 227 -6.40 8.60 -0.22
N TYR A 228 -6.33 7.58 -1.07
CA TYR A 228 -7.03 7.52 -2.37
C TYR A 228 -8.54 7.81 -2.28
N PHE A 229 -9.19 7.41 -1.19
CA PHE A 229 -10.63 7.58 -0.98
C PHE A 229 -10.97 8.71 -0.01
N THR A 230 -10.02 9.21 0.76
CA THR A 230 -10.26 10.19 1.83
C THR A 230 -9.69 11.58 1.52
N ALA A 231 -8.88 11.71 0.47
CA ALA A 231 -8.25 12.97 0.09
C ALA A 231 -9.25 13.99 -0.48
N VAL A 232 -10.31 13.54 -1.13
CA VAL A 232 -11.36 14.42 -1.68
C VAL A 232 -12.59 14.34 -0.80
N SER A 233 -12.99 15.47 -0.22
CA SER A 233 -14.20 15.56 0.58
C SER A 233 -15.45 15.45 -0.29
N PRO A 234 -16.46 14.64 0.08
CA PRO A 234 -17.78 14.72 -0.56
C PRO A 234 -18.54 15.99 -0.16
N ILE A 235 -18.08 16.72 0.86
CA ILE A 235 -18.67 17.98 1.31
C ILE A 235 -17.89 19.11 0.63
N ILE A 236 -18.62 19.92 -0.17
CA ILE A 236 -18.06 21.02 -0.97
C ILE A 236 -18.41 22.40 -0.43
N GLY A 237 -19.15 22.47 0.67
CA GLY A 237 -19.53 23.72 1.33
C GLY A 237 -20.51 23.49 2.47
N VAL A 238 -20.89 24.59 3.11
CA VAL A 238 -21.92 24.62 4.16
C VAL A 238 -22.85 25.79 3.92
N ASN A 239 -24.15 25.57 3.97
CA ASN A 239 -25.16 26.63 3.90
C ASN A 239 -26.05 26.59 5.13
N ALA A 240 -26.11 27.69 5.88
CA ALA A 240 -26.86 27.81 7.13
C ALA A 240 -26.58 26.66 8.14
N GLY A 241 -25.34 26.20 8.22
CA GLY A 241 -24.92 25.07 9.08
C GLY A 241 -25.19 23.68 8.49
N VAL A 242 -25.76 23.59 7.29
CA VAL A 242 -26.03 22.29 6.62
C VAL A 242 -24.96 22.02 5.56
N PRO A 243 -24.29 20.85 5.60
CA PRO A 243 -23.30 20.48 4.60
C PRO A 243 -23.91 20.38 3.20
N ILE A 244 -23.20 20.91 2.22
CA ILE A 244 -23.52 20.74 0.79
C ILE A 244 -22.63 19.61 0.26
N TYR A 245 -23.25 18.53 -0.21
CA TYR A 245 -22.54 17.39 -0.76
C TYR A 245 -22.40 17.49 -2.27
N VAL A 246 -21.41 16.80 -2.83
CA VAL A 246 -21.28 16.59 -4.28
C VAL A 246 -22.54 15.93 -4.84
N LEU A 247 -22.76 16.08 -6.14
CA LEU A 247 -23.90 15.49 -6.84
C LEU A 247 -23.52 14.15 -7.47
N GLY A 248 -24.37 13.17 -7.28
CA GLY A 248 -24.39 11.86 -7.95
C GLY A 248 -25.74 11.59 -8.59
N SER A 249 -25.96 10.39 -9.12
CA SER A 249 -27.22 9.98 -9.72
C SER A 249 -27.88 8.78 -9.02
N THR A 250 -27.14 8.05 -8.20
CA THR A 250 -27.68 6.91 -7.44
C THR A 250 -28.42 7.36 -6.18
N GLY A 251 -29.57 6.74 -5.92
CA GLY A 251 -30.37 7.00 -4.72
C GLY A 251 -31.21 8.26 -4.78
N CYS A 252 -31.32 8.92 -5.94
CA CYS A 252 -32.18 10.07 -6.14
C CYS A 252 -33.66 9.69 -6.13
N ALA A 253 -34.51 10.64 -5.75
CA ALA A 253 -35.95 10.45 -5.81
C ALA A 253 -36.43 10.13 -7.26
N SER A 254 -37.53 9.39 -7.38
CA SER A 254 -38.07 9.04 -8.70
C SER A 254 -38.26 10.27 -9.57
N GLY A 255 -37.73 10.22 -10.80
CA GLY A 255 -37.77 11.33 -11.75
C GLY A 255 -36.75 12.45 -11.53
N VAL A 256 -35.86 12.33 -10.51
CA VAL A 256 -34.75 13.26 -10.26
C VAL A 256 -33.47 12.62 -10.75
N PRO A 257 -32.85 13.10 -11.84
CA PRO A 257 -31.67 12.45 -12.41
C PRO A 257 -30.37 12.72 -11.64
N VAL A 258 -30.36 13.76 -10.79
CA VAL A 258 -29.18 14.22 -10.05
C VAL A 258 -29.58 14.68 -8.66
N CYS A 259 -28.87 14.25 -7.64
CA CYS A 259 -29.10 14.66 -6.26
C CYS A 259 -27.79 14.68 -5.46
N SER A 260 -27.84 15.28 -4.27
CA SER A 260 -26.72 15.20 -3.32
C SER A 260 -26.46 13.77 -2.91
N VAL A 261 -25.19 13.34 -2.92
CA VAL A 261 -24.83 12.01 -2.43
C VAL A 261 -25.10 11.90 -0.93
N PRO A 262 -25.40 10.70 -0.42
CA PRO A 262 -25.62 10.50 1.00
C PRO A 262 -24.31 10.68 1.80
N PRO A 263 -24.40 11.09 3.09
CA PRO A 263 -23.26 11.09 3.98
C PRO A 263 -22.54 9.74 4.04
N GLY A 264 -21.21 9.75 4.04
CA GLY A 264 -20.40 8.52 4.01
C GLY A 264 -20.06 8.01 2.61
N THR A 265 -20.53 8.69 1.54
CA THR A 265 -20.03 8.46 0.17
C THR A 265 -18.55 8.88 0.11
N LEU A 266 -17.73 8.04 -0.52
CA LEU A 266 -16.32 8.32 -0.79
C LEU A 266 -16.15 8.81 -2.23
N VAL A 267 -15.31 9.81 -2.40
CA VAL A 267 -14.95 10.39 -3.69
C VAL A 267 -13.50 10.01 -3.99
N PRO A 268 -13.24 9.00 -4.83
CA PRO A 268 -11.89 8.66 -5.24
C PRO A 268 -11.20 9.88 -5.86
N PHE A 269 -9.94 10.12 -5.51
CA PHE A 269 -9.34 11.40 -5.87
C PHE A 269 -9.16 11.66 -7.38
N PRO A 270 -9.13 10.69 -8.32
CA PRO A 270 -9.23 11.01 -9.75
C PRO A 270 -10.47 11.80 -10.13
N MET A 271 -11.56 11.69 -9.36
CA MET A 271 -12.77 12.47 -9.59
C MET A 271 -12.61 13.96 -9.35
N ALA A 272 -11.64 14.37 -8.57
CA ALA A 272 -11.27 15.77 -8.46
C ALA A 272 -11.08 16.42 -9.83
N THR A 273 -10.70 15.66 -10.87
CA THR A 273 -10.64 16.02 -12.28
C THR A 273 -11.92 16.59 -12.81
N LEU A 274 -12.97 15.85 -12.62
CA LEU A 274 -14.28 16.23 -13.10
C LEU A 274 -14.84 17.41 -12.29
N MET A 275 -14.61 17.38 -10.96
CA MET A 275 -15.07 18.45 -10.06
C MET A 275 -14.54 19.82 -10.44
N LYS A 276 -13.34 19.93 -10.99
CA LYS A 276 -12.77 21.19 -11.49
C LYS A 276 -13.52 21.80 -12.66
N THR A 277 -14.07 20.95 -13.50
CA THR A 277 -14.89 21.41 -14.61
C THR A 277 -16.34 21.65 -14.19
N GLY A 278 -16.66 21.39 -12.90
CA GLY A 278 -17.96 21.63 -12.30
C GLY A 278 -18.84 20.40 -12.11
N TYR A 279 -18.39 19.21 -12.55
CA TYR A 279 -19.15 17.98 -12.25
C TYR A 279 -19.24 17.77 -10.73
N GLY A 280 -20.38 17.32 -10.27
CA GLY A 280 -20.66 17.12 -8.85
C GLY A 280 -20.92 18.41 -8.07
N ILE A 281 -20.85 19.59 -8.70
CA ILE A 281 -21.02 20.89 -8.03
C ILE A 281 -22.36 21.52 -8.40
N PRO A 282 -23.24 21.84 -7.43
CA PRO A 282 -24.44 22.60 -7.70
C PRO A 282 -24.12 23.98 -8.26
N CYS A 283 -24.84 24.44 -9.30
CA CYS A 283 -24.64 25.77 -9.87
C CYS A 283 -24.90 26.91 -8.87
N ALA A 284 -25.67 26.64 -7.85
CA ALA A 284 -25.90 27.58 -6.74
C ALA A 284 -24.66 27.80 -5.87
N VAL A 285 -23.70 26.85 -5.88
CA VAL A 285 -22.43 26.97 -5.14
C VAL A 285 -21.39 27.68 -6.01
N ALA A 286 -21.25 27.24 -7.27
CA ALA A 286 -20.32 27.86 -8.20
C ALA A 286 -20.79 27.65 -9.66
N PRO A 287 -20.81 28.70 -10.50
CA PRO A 287 -21.34 28.66 -11.88
C PRO A 287 -20.29 28.09 -12.86
N TYR A 288 -19.86 26.85 -12.67
CA TYR A 288 -18.97 26.17 -13.61
C TYR A 288 -19.70 25.69 -14.87
N PRO A 289 -18.99 25.45 -15.99
CA PRO A 289 -19.62 24.99 -17.23
C PRO A 289 -20.41 23.68 -17.11
N ASN A 290 -19.99 22.78 -16.19
CA ASN A 290 -20.63 21.48 -15.96
C ASN A 290 -21.33 21.39 -14.60
N CYS A 291 -21.61 22.51 -13.94
CA CYS A 291 -22.35 22.48 -12.68
C CYS A 291 -23.74 21.82 -12.87
N ASN A 292 -24.27 21.23 -11.82
CA ASN A 292 -25.46 20.37 -11.80
C ASN A 292 -25.35 19.07 -12.62
N LYS A 293 -24.16 18.73 -13.16
CA LYS A 293 -23.92 17.37 -13.69
C LYS A 293 -23.38 16.47 -12.57
N PRO A 294 -23.83 15.20 -12.46
CA PRO A 294 -23.37 14.31 -11.43
C PRO A 294 -21.91 13.89 -11.66
N LEU A 295 -21.21 13.52 -10.58
CA LEU A 295 -20.04 12.67 -10.70
C LEU A 295 -20.47 11.25 -11.13
N PRO A 296 -19.63 10.50 -11.85
CA PRO A 296 -19.94 9.12 -12.23
C PRO A 296 -20.18 8.24 -11.00
N ASP A 297 -21.27 7.47 -11.02
CA ASP A 297 -21.54 6.46 -9.98
C ASP A 297 -20.74 5.19 -10.21
N ASN A 298 -20.49 4.85 -11.49
CA ASN A 298 -19.72 3.68 -11.89
C ASN A 298 -18.45 4.13 -12.61
N GLY A 299 -17.39 3.35 -12.43
CA GLY A 299 -16.14 3.60 -13.13
C GLY A 299 -16.24 3.34 -14.63
N ASP A 300 -15.38 3.99 -15.38
CA ASP A 300 -15.19 3.78 -16.81
C ASP A 300 -13.82 3.15 -17.06
N ALA A 301 -13.83 1.86 -17.40
CA ALA A 301 -12.60 1.10 -17.67
C ALA A 301 -11.83 1.63 -18.89
N ALA A 302 -12.47 2.30 -19.84
CA ALA A 302 -11.81 2.82 -21.03
C ALA A 302 -10.95 4.06 -20.72
N THR A 303 -11.40 4.88 -19.77
CA THR A 303 -10.68 6.08 -19.33
C THR A 303 -9.89 5.87 -18.03
N GLY A 304 -10.15 4.78 -17.31
CA GLY A 304 -9.61 4.54 -15.97
C GLY A 304 -10.21 5.45 -14.90
N MET A 305 -11.31 6.15 -15.20
CA MET A 305 -12.03 6.99 -14.25
C MET A 305 -12.80 6.10 -13.27
N PRO A 306 -12.58 6.22 -11.94
CA PRO A 306 -13.37 5.47 -10.95
C PRO A 306 -14.81 6.02 -10.86
N GLY A 307 -15.69 5.26 -10.21
CA GLY A 307 -17.00 5.72 -9.76
C GLY A 307 -16.99 6.19 -8.30
N LEU A 308 -18.08 6.85 -7.88
CA LEU A 308 -18.34 7.14 -6.47
C LEU A 308 -18.53 5.83 -5.70
N LEU A 309 -18.04 5.76 -4.47
CA LEU A 309 -18.37 4.64 -3.57
C LEU A 309 -19.45 5.07 -2.59
N TYR A 310 -20.63 4.54 -2.75
CA TYR A 310 -21.75 4.80 -1.87
C TYR A 310 -21.65 4.04 -0.54
N PRO A 311 -22.34 4.47 0.53
CA PRO A 311 -22.24 3.82 1.85
C PRO A 311 -22.53 2.32 1.86
N SER A 312 -23.43 1.84 0.99
CA SER A 312 -23.71 0.42 0.82
C SER A 312 -22.52 -0.36 0.27
N GLU A 313 -21.82 0.21 -0.72
CA GLU A 313 -20.62 -0.36 -1.32
C GLU A 313 -19.45 -0.35 -0.34
N VAL A 314 -19.26 0.76 0.38
CA VAL A 314 -18.27 0.87 1.46
C VAL A 314 -18.53 -0.18 2.54
N SER A 315 -19.80 -0.39 2.93
CA SER A 315 -20.19 -1.40 3.92
C SER A 315 -19.90 -2.83 3.42
N LEU A 316 -20.26 -3.12 2.17
CA LEU A 316 -19.99 -4.42 1.54
C LEU A 316 -18.48 -4.69 1.46
N LEU A 317 -17.69 -3.69 1.04
CA LEU A 317 -16.24 -3.77 0.97
C LEU A 317 -15.62 -4.09 2.34
N LYS A 318 -16.01 -3.35 3.38
CA LYS A 318 -15.54 -3.59 4.76
C LYS A 318 -15.91 -4.98 5.26
N THR A 319 -17.15 -5.40 5.05
CA THR A 319 -17.59 -6.74 5.44
C THR A 319 -16.75 -7.82 4.76
N ARG A 320 -16.53 -7.69 3.45
CA ARG A 320 -15.75 -8.66 2.69
C ARG A 320 -14.27 -8.70 3.11
N ILE A 321 -13.65 -7.55 3.39
CA ILE A 321 -12.28 -7.49 3.91
C ILE A 321 -12.20 -8.19 5.27
N ASN A 322 -13.17 -7.98 6.16
CA ASN A 322 -13.22 -8.67 7.45
C ASN A 322 -13.37 -10.18 7.27
N ASP A 323 -14.19 -10.62 6.32
CA ASP A 323 -14.35 -12.05 5.99
C ASP A 323 -13.04 -12.65 5.44
N TYR A 324 -12.36 -11.94 4.54
CA TYR A 324 -11.05 -12.36 4.04
C TYR A 324 -10.02 -12.45 5.18
N ASN A 325 -9.94 -11.46 6.05
CA ASN A 325 -9.04 -11.45 7.20
C ASN A 325 -9.34 -12.59 8.18
N SER A 326 -10.61 -12.95 8.37
CA SER A 326 -11.02 -14.11 9.17
C SER A 326 -10.52 -15.42 8.55
N GLN A 327 -10.55 -15.55 7.22
CA GLN A 327 -9.99 -16.70 6.52
C GLN A 327 -8.46 -16.72 6.60
N ILE A 328 -7.79 -15.59 6.40
CA ILE A 328 -6.34 -15.46 6.57
C ILE A 328 -5.92 -15.94 7.96
N GLN A 329 -6.57 -15.42 9.02
CA GLN A 329 -6.32 -15.80 10.41
C GLN A 329 -6.48 -17.29 10.64
N THR A 330 -7.60 -17.86 10.16
CA THR A 330 -7.95 -19.26 10.36
C THR A 330 -6.96 -20.20 9.66
N LEU A 331 -6.72 -19.97 8.37
CA LEU A 331 -5.84 -20.80 7.54
C LEU A 331 -4.39 -20.72 7.99
N ALA A 332 -3.89 -19.50 8.23
CA ALA A 332 -2.51 -19.30 8.65
C ALA A 332 -2.22 -19.94 10.02
N THR A 333 -3.12 -19.76 10.98
CA THR A 333 -2.94 -20.31 12.33
C THR A 333 -2.98 -21.83 12.31
N ALA A 334 -3.87 -22.45 11.51
CA ALA A 334 -3.92 -23.90 11.34
C ALA A 334 -2.61 -24.47 10.77
N ASP A 335 -1.90 -23.69 9.98
CA ASP A 335 -0.65 -24.07 9.35
C ASP A 335 0.62 -23.66 10.13
N GLY A 336 0.45 -23.02 11.28
CA GLY A 336 1.54 -22.66 12.19
C GLY A 336 2.11 -21.25 11.96
N TYR A 337 1.63 -20.51 10.95
CA TYR A 337 2.05 -19.14 10.69
C TYR A 337 1.52 -18.17 11.74
N LYS A 338 2.27 -17.12 12.00
CA LYS A 338 1.82 -15.97 12.80
C LYS A 338 1.13 -14.94 11.92
N VAL A 339 0.16 -14.23 12.47
CA VAL A 339 -0.60 -13.21 11.73
C VAL A 339 -0.17 -11.82 12.16
N PHE A 340 0.38 -11.05 11.23
CA PHE A 340 0.72 -9.64 11.42
C PHE A 340 -0.46 -8.77 11.01
N ASP A 341 -1.01 -8.04 11.96
CA ASP A 341 -2.21 -7.25 11.75
C ASP A 341 -1.90 -5.89 11.12
N THR A 342 -1.73 -5.89 9.80
CA THR A 342 -1.56 -4.66 9.01
C THR A 342 -2.82 -3.80 9.01
N SER A 343 -4.01 -4.39 9.24
CA SER A 343 -5.26 -3.64 9.36
C SER A 343 -5.22 -2.72 10.59
N ALA A 344 -4.85 -3.26 11.76
CA ALA A 344 -4.70 -2.47 12.97
C ALA A 344 -3.58 -1.42 12.84
N LEU A 345 -2.46 -1.76 12.18
CA LEU A 345 -1.35 -0.84 11.94
C LEU A 345 -1.84 0.38 11.13
N ILE A 346 -2.45 0.15 9.97
CA ILE A 346 -2.92 1.24 9.11
C ILE A 346 -4.02 2.06 9.80
N ALA A 347 -4.93 1.41 10.52
CA ALA A 347 -5.95 2.11 11.32
C ALA A 347 -5.31 3.04 12.37
N GLY A 348 -4.23 2.61 13.03
CA GLY A 348 -3.47 3.44 13.97
C GLY A 348 -2.83 4.65 13.29
N ILE A 349 -2.19 4.45 12.13
CA ILE A 349 -1.56 5.54 11.35
C ILE A 349 -2.61 6.56 10.88
N THR A 350 -3.75 6.09 10.40
CA THR A 350 -4.80 6.98 9.85
C THR A 350 -5.57 7.72 10.94
N SER A 351 -5.71 7.16 12.13
CA SER A 351 -6.47 7.76 13.23
C SER A 351 -5.63 8.66 14.15
N THR A 352 -4.47 8.17 14.60
CA THR A 352 -3.63 8.86 15.60
C THR A 352 -2.25 9.24 15.09
N GLY A 353 -1.77 8.58 14.04
CA GLY A 353 -0.41 8.73 13.55
C GLY A 353 0.64 8.00 14.40
N ARG A 354 1.90 8.21 14.04
CA ARG A 354 3.07 7.69 14.75
C ARG A 354 4.04 8.83 15.04
N ASP A 355 4.37 9.05 16.31
CA ASP A 355 5.31 10.09 16.72
C ASP A 355 6.77 9.63 16.67
N PHE A 356 7.63 10.51 16.18
CA PHE A 356 9.09 10.34 16.12
C PHE A 356 9.76 11.60 16.66
N GLY A 357 9.76 11.74 18.00
CA GLY A 357 10.45 12.85 18.66
C GLY A 357 9.84 14.23 18.36
N GLY A 358 8.51 14.30 18.27
CA GLY A 358 7.76 15.54 18.00
C GLY A 358 7.37 15.71 16.52
N MET A 359 7.76 14.77 15.67
CA MET A 359 7.30 14.68 14.28
C MET A 359 6.29 13.55 14.17
N THR A 360 5.04 13.85 13.86
CA THR A 360 3.96 12.86 13.76
C THR A 360 3.71 12.50 12.29
N ILE A 361 3.99 11.24 11.93
CA ILE A 361 3.62 10.68 10.63
C ILE A 361 2.18 10.16 10.69
N THR A 362 1.34 10.58 9.75
CA THR A 362 -0.09 10.24 9.69
C THR A 362 -0.49 9.74 8.31
N GLY A 363 -1.72 9.20 8.19
CA GLY A 363 -2.30 8.81 6.90
C GLY A 363 -2.87 9.97 6.07
N LYS A 364 -2.70 11.24 6.48
CA LYS A 364 -3.23 12.38 5.75
C LYS A 364 -2.49 12.56 4.43
N TYR A 365 -3.23 12.60 3.33
CA TYR A 365 -2.63 12.70 1.99
C TYR A 365 -1.77 13.95 1.84
N LEU A 366 -0.61 13.82 1.23
CA LEU A 366 0.42 14.85 0.99
C LEU A 366 0.99 15.56 2.23
N GLN A 367 0.35 15.44 3.38
CA GLN A 367 0.74 16.13 4.61
C GLN A 367 1.16 15.18 5.73
N GLY A 368 0.74 13.91 5.62
CA GLY A 368 0.92 12.94 6.70
C GLY A 368 2.22 12.16 6.66
N GLY A 369 2.87 12.08 5.51
CA GLY A 369 4.13 11.37 5.33
C GLY A 369 4.03 9.86 5.17
N PHE A 370 2.88 9.23 5.44
CA PHE A 370 2.75 7.78 5.33
C PHE A 370 2.41 7.32 3.90
N PHE A 371 1.41 7.92 3.25
CA PHE A 371 1.02 7.53 1.89
C PHE A 371 1.81 8.28 0.83
N SER A 372 2.23 7.55 -0.21
CA SER A 372 2.85 8.09 -1.41
C SER A 372 1.85 8.85 -2.28
N TYR A 373 2.32 9.42 -3.39
CA TYR A 373 1.47 10.24 -4.26
C TYR A 373 0.29 9.51 -4.90
N ASP A 374 0.32 8.18 -4.96
CA ASP A 374 -0.82 7.41 -5.43
C ASP A 374 -1.95 7.26 -4.39
N GLY A 375 -1.69 7.64 -3.14
CA GLY A 375 -2.67 7.61 -2.04
C GLY A 375 -3.06 6.22 -1.55
N VAL A 376 -2.41 5.17 -2.04
CA VAL A 376 -2.64 3.76 -1.69
C VAL A 376 -1.42 3.18 -0.99
N HIS A 377 -0.24 3.33 -1.61
CA HIS A 377 0.99 2.72 -1.14
C HIS A 377 1.73 3.61 -0.16
N PRO A 378 2.49 3.03 0.77
CA PRO A 378 3.36 3.79 1.65
C PRO A 378 4.45 4.54 0.90
N THR A 379 4.91 5.66 1.47
CA THR A 379 6.22 6.25 1.14
C THR A 379 7.35 5.35 1.64
N GLN A 380 8.60 5.69 1.34
CA GLN A 380 9.76 5.02 1.95
C GLN A 380 9.73 5.13 3.49
N ILE A 381 9.30 6.28 4.04
CA ILE A 381 9.06 6.46 5.49
C ILE A 381 7.98 5.50 5.97
N GLY A 382 6.87 5.43 5.25
CA GLY A 382 5.78 4.51 5.56
C GLY A 382 6.22 3.05 5.55
N TYR A 383 7.00 2.64 4.56
CA TYR A 383 7.57 1.29 4.48
C TYR A 383 8.53 0.99 5.64
N ALA A 384 9.35 1.97 6.06
CA ALA A 384 10.24 1.80 7.21
C ALA A 384 9.45 1.66 8.53
N ILE A 385 8.34 2.37 8.68
CA ILE A 385 7.43 2.20 9.83
C ILE A 385 6.85 0.79 9.85
N VAL A 386 6.31 0.30 8.72
CA VAL A 386 5.79 -1.06 8.61
C VAL A 386 6.86 -2.10 8.90
N ALA A 387 8.09 -1.90 8.38
CA ALA A 387 9.22 -2.80 8.60
C ALA A 387 9.60 -2.86 10.08
N ASN A 388 9.66 -1.75 10.80
CA ASN A 388 9.99 -1.72 12.22
C ASN A 388 8.92 -2.39 13.08
N ASP A 389 7.63 -2.19 12.77
CA ASP A 389 6.54 -2.90 13.46
C ASP A 389 6.59 -4.40 13.17
N PHE A 390 6.92 -4.79 11.93
CA PHE A 390 7.12 -6.19 11.56
C PHE A 390 8.34 -6.82 12.25
N ILE A 391 9.45 -6.12 12.34
CA ILE A 391 10.65 -6.54 13.08
C ILE A 391 10.29 -6.79 14.54
N ASN A 392 9.59 -5.87 15.20
CA ASN A 392 9.11 -6.05 16.57
C ASN A 392 8.23 -7.28 16.71
N PHE A 393 7.32 -7.47 15.76
CA PHE A 393 6.43 -8.62 15.73
C PHE A 393 7.21 -9.95 15.61
N VAL A 394 8.18 -10.03 14.70
CA VAL A 394 9.00 -11.24 14.51
C VAL A 394 9.86 -11.49 15.74
N ASN A 395 10.51 -10.47 16.30
CA ASN A 395 11.32 -10.59 17.51
C ASN A 395 10.47 -11.14 18.68
N ALA A 396 9.26 -10.61 18.87
CA ALA A 396 8.37 -11.02 19.95
C ALA A 396 7.81 -12.45 19.77
N ASN A 397 7.50 -12.87 18.55
CA ASN A 397 6.81 -14.14 18.29
C ASN A 397 7.76 -15.30 17.98
N TYR A 398 8.99 -15.02 17.57
CA TYR A 398 9.97 -16.03 17.14
C TYR A 398 11.28 -15.98 17.91
N GLY A 399 11.40 -15.12 18.93
CA GLY A 399 12.62 -14.97 19.72
C GLY A 399 13.82 -14.49 18.89
N ALA A 400 13.56 -13.81 17.77
CA ALA A 400 14.61 -13.20 16.96
C ALA A 400 15.17 -11.95 17.66
N SER A 401 16.31 -11.45 17.15
CA SER A 401 16.95 -10.22 17.63
C SER A 401 17.32 -9.34 16.44
N VAL A 402 16.40 -9.19 15.51
CA VAL A 402 16.57 -8.34 14.33
C VAL A 402 16.55 -6.87 14.76
N PRO A 403 17.59 -6.07 14.46
CA PRO A 403 17.58 -4.65 14.81
C PRO A 403 16.57 -3.88 13.96
N GLN A 404 15.91 -2.89 14.58
CA GLN A 404 15.09 -1.95 13.84
C GLN A 404 15.95 -1.06 12.93
N VAL A 405 15.35 -0.57 11.86
CA VAL A 405 15.99 0.47 11.05
C VAL A 405 15.89 1.81 11.77
N ASP A 406 16.97 2.59 11.67
CA ASP A 406 17.00 3.94 12.20
C ASP A 406 16.07 4.86 11.39
N MET A 407 14.99 5.28 12.00
CA MET A 407 14.01 6.16 11.35
C MET A 407 14.59 7.53 11.00
N SER A 408 15.63 7.98 11.67
CA SER A 408 16.27 9.27 11.36
C SER A 408 16.83 9.30 9.94
N VAL A 409 17.27 8.15 9.44
CA VAL A 409 17.76 8.00 8.05
C VAL A 409 16.64 8.30 7.04
N TYR A 410 15.42 7.86 7.32
CA TYR A 410 14.27 8.11 6.45
C TYR A 410 13.65 9.49 6.64
N LEU A 411 13.67 10.00 7.88
CA LEU A 411 13.07 11.28 8.22
C LEU A 411 13.92 12.48 7.81
N PHE A 412 15.26 12.33 7.79
CA PHE A 412 16.20 13.46 7.60
C PHE A 412 17.08 13.34 6.35
N GLY A 413 16.71 12.49 5.39
CA GLY A 413 17.25 12.59 4.04
C GLY A 413 18.38 11.66 3.64
N GLY A 414 18.53 10.55 4.34
CA GLY A 414 19.26 9.41 3.80
C GLY A 414 18.31 8.22 3.75
N ASN A 415 18.43 7.34 2.77
CA ASN A 415 17.92 6.00 2.93
C ASN A 415 19.04 5.10 3.42
N SER A 416 18.70 3.94 4.02
CA SER A 416 19.66 2.98 4.55
C SER A 416 20.63 2.41 3.51
N THR A 417 20.44 2.71 2.24
CA THR A 417 21.23 2.21 1.11
C THR A 417 22.13 3.26 0.49
N GLY A 418 22.12 4.51 1.03
CA GLY A 418 22.86 5.64 0.45
C GLY A 418 22.25 6.19 -0.83
N TYR A 419 21.08 5.69 -1.24
CA TYR A 419 20.31 6.33 -2.29
C TYR A 419 19.76 7.65 -1.76
N PRO A 420 20.01 8.77 -2.45
CA PRO A 420 19.28 9.98 -2.14
C PRO A 420 17.79 9.65 -2.28
N LEU A 421 16.99 10.11 -1.34
CA LEU A 421 15.52 10.05 -1.43
C LEU A 421 15.04 10.94 -2.60
N GLY A 422 15.59 10.83 -3.78
CA GLY A 422 15.17 11.49 -5.02
C GLY A 422 15.01 13.02 -4.99
N LEU A 423 15.14 13.65 -3.81
CA LEU A 423 15.01 15.10 -3.63
C LEU A 423 16.22 15.62 -2.87
N PRO A 424 16.79 16.76 -3.30
CA PRO A 424 17.75 17.47 -2.50
C PRO A 424 17.08 17.93 -1.21
N VAL A 425 17.54 17.37 -0.09
CA VAL A 425 16.92 17.56 1.20
C VAL A 425 17.36 18.90 1.79
N ASN A 426 16.48 19.89 1.72
CA ASN A 426 16.45 20.93 2.74
C ASN A 426 15.64 20.37 3.93
N GLN A 427 16.00 20.73 5.15
CA GLN A 427 15.27 20.30 6.35
C GLN A 427 13.75 20.56 6.30
N GLY A 428 13.29 21.51 5.45
CA GLY A 428 11.88 21.73 5.14
C GLY A 428 11.27 20.73 4.17
N ASP A 429 12.08 20.04 3.34
CA ASP A 429 11.60 19.14 2.28
C ASP A 429 11.40 17.71 2.80
N VAL A 430 11.98 17.35 3.94
CA VAL A 430 11.82 16.01 4.55
C VAL A 430 10.41 15.78 5.05
N LEU A 431 9.82 16.82 5.62
CA LEU A 431 8.39 16.85 5.94
C LEU A 431 7.53 16.79 4.68
N ASN A 432 8.11 17.04 3.52
CA ASN A 432 7.45 17.12 2.23
C ASN A 432 7.57 15.84 1.41
N TYR A 433 8.49 14.95 1.73
CA TYR A 433 8.62 13.66 1.05
C TYR A 433 7.61 12.61 1.57
N GLY A 434 6.45 12.93 1.62
CA GLY A 434 5.33 12.20 2.19
C GLY A 434 4.44 13.14 2.97
N ALA A 435 4.86 14.38 3.17
CA ALA A 435 4.11 15.47 3.75
C ALA A 435 4.17 16.69 2.82
N ALA A 436 3.95 16.50 1.52
CA ALA A 436 3.85 17.63 0.60
C ALA A 436 2.80 18.60 1.11
N TYR A 437 3.16 19.87 1.17
CA TYR A 437 2.28 20.92 1.65
C TYR A 437 1.01 21.01 0.80
N TRP A 438 -0.12 20.99 1.44
CA TRP A 438 -1.30 21.60 0.88
C TRP A 438 -1.09 23.12 0.90
N THR A 439 -0.30 23.61 -0.06
CA THR A 439 -0.33 25.03 -0.38
C THR A 439 -1.46 25.26 -1.39
N PRO A 440 -1.96 26.50 -1.51
CA PRO A 440 -2.84 26.87 -2.61
C PRO A 440 -2.28 26.52 -3.99
N GLU A 441 -0.95 26.53 -4.15
CA GLU A 441 -0.27 26.08 -5.37
C GLU A 441 -0.36 24.58 -5.53
N THR A 442 -0.17 23.79 -4.49
CA THR A 442 -0.34 22.33 -4.54
C THR A 442 -1.77 21.97 -4.91
N LEU A 443 -2.76 22.69 -4.36
CA LEU A 443 -4.16 22.56 -4.76
C LEU A 443 -4.43 23.07 -6.17
N LYS A 444 -3.79 24.16 -6.61
CA LYS A 444 -3.90 24.70 -7.97
C LYS A 444 -3.27 23.79 -9.02
N THR A 445 -2.31 22.99 -8.64
CA THR A 445 -1.50 22.17 -9.54
C THR A 445 -1.74 20.66 -9.40
N TRP A 446 -2.61 20.20 -8.53
CA TRP A 446 -3.08 18.81 -8.41
C TRP A 446 -3.68 18.16 -9.70
N PRO A 447 -3.62 18.79 -10.83
CA PRO A 447 -4.09 18.33 -12.10
C PRO A 447 -3.39 17.11 -12.63
N GLY A 448 -2.17 16.94 -12.21
CA GLY A 448 -1.31 15.95 -12.80
C GLY A 448 -1.53 14.54 -12.31
N LEU A 449 -2.10 14.31 -11.13
CA LEU A 449 -2.17 12.98 -10.54
C LEU A 449 -2.95 11.97 -11.40
N PHE A 450 -3.90 12.46 -12.18
CA PHE A 450 -4.71 11.66 -13.10
C PHE A 450 -5.09 12.43 -14.37
N GLY A 451 -4.25 13.37 -14.79
CA GLY A 451 -4.50 14.19 -15.97
C GLY A 451 -5.39 15.41 -15.73
N VAL A 452 -5.36 15.99 -14.52
CA VAL A 452 -6.33 16.96 -14.07
C VAL A 452 -5.75 18.18 -13.44
N ASP A 453 -6.24 19.31 -13.89
CA ASP A 453 -5.96 20.63 -13.34
C ASP A 453 -7.00 21.08 -12.29
N LEU A 454 -6.66 21.10 -10.98
CA LEU A 454 -7.50 21.61 -9.90
C LEU A 454 -7.35 23.14 -9.65
N ARG A 455 -6.69 23.87 -10.56
CA ARG A 455 -6.40 25.31 -10.38
C ARG A 455 -7.63 26.19 -10.09
N HIS A 456 -8.82 25.61 -10.09
CA HIS A 456 -10.09 26.38 -9.98
C HIS A 456 -11.00 25.87 -8.87
N LEU A 457 -10.57 24.91 -8.04
CA LEU A 457 -11.36 24.59 -6.84
C LEU A 457 -11.10 25.66 -5.78
N PRO A 458 -12.15 26.16 -5.11
CA PRO A 458 -11.95 27.03 -3.95
C PRO A 458 -11.13 26.29 -2.89
N LEU A 459 -10.17 27.00 -2.30
CA LEU A 459 -9.39 26.47 -1.20
C LEU A 459 -10.30 26.15 -0.02
N PRO A 460 -10.06 25.09 0.75
CA PRO A 460 -10.72 24.89 2.03
C PRO A 460 -10.54 26.13 2.92
N GLU A 461 -11.57 26.53 3.65
CA GLU A 461 -11.48 27.65 4.59
C GLU A 461 -10.30 27.46 5.56
N GLY A 462 -9.46 28.48 5.70
CA GLY A 462 -8.29 28.45 6.59
C GLY A 462 -6.96 28.07 5.94
N VAL A 463 -6.91 27.84 4.63
CA VAL A 463 -5.66 27.63 3.88
C VAL A 463 -5.23 28.96 3.25
N GLU A 464 -4.19 29.59 3.82
CA GLU A 464 -3.60 30.82 3.26
C GLU A 464 -2.62 30.50 2.14
N GLU A 465 -2.49 31.42 1.16
CA GLU A 465 -1.49 31.31 0.10
C GLU A 465 -0.08 31.38 0.71
N GLY A 466 0.65 30.25 0.63
CA GLY A 466 2.04 30.18 1.07
C GLY A 466 3.00 30.86 0.05
N PRO A 467 4.24 31.16 0.47
CA PRO A 467 5.22 31.80 -0.41
C PRO A 467 5.57 30.91 -1.60
N VAL A 468 5.61 31.51 -2.78
CA VAL A 468 6.03 30.85 -4.03
C VAL A 468 7.48 30.37 -3.88
N VAL A 469 7.70 29.05 -3.96
CA VAL A 469 9.06 28.50 -3.99
C VAL A 469 9.61 28.64 -5.40
N PRO A 470 10.80 29.26 -5.60
CA PRO A 470 11.38 29.40 -6.92
C PRO A 470 11.65 28.06 -7.61
N GLU A 471 11.37 27.98 -8.88
CA GLU A 471 11.66 26.84 -9.75
C GLU A 471 13.13 26.42 -9.61
N ARG A 472 13.42 25.22 -9.14
CA ARG A 472 14.78 24.68 -9.12
C ARG A 472 15.16 24.26 -10.54
N ARG A 473 16.09 24.97 -11.14
CA ARG A 473 16.74 24.51 -12.37
C ARG A 473 17.44 23.18 -12.10
N GLY A 474 17.20 22.20 -12.96
CA GLY A 474 17.80 20.88 -12.85
C GLY A 474 19.33 20.98 -12.71
N VAL A 475 19.88 20.28 -11.76
CA VAL A 475 21.32 20.04 -11.65
C VAL A 475 21.65 18.99 -12.70
N GLU A 476 22.32 19.38 -13.77
CA GLU A 476 22.98 18.44 -14.67
C GLU A 476 24.01 17.66 -13.84
N VAL A 477 23.79 16.38 -13.69
CA VAL A 477 24.78 15.46 -13.13
C VAL A 477 25.77 15.15 -14.24
N GLN A 478 27.00 15.68 -14.07
CA GLN A 478 28.17 15.26 -14.85
C GLN A 478 28.58 13.84 -14.51
#